data_340d43663b92876b3f93e4d9e94bf780
#
_entry.id   340d43663b92876b3f93e4d9e94bf780
#
_cell.length_a   1.000
_cell.length_b   1.000
_cell.length_c   1.000
_cell.angle_alpha   90.00
_cell.angle_beta   90.00
_cell.angle_gamma   90.00
#
_symmetry.space_group_name_H-M   'P 1'
#
loop_
_entity.id
_entity.type
_entity.pdbx_description
1 polymer ?
#
loop_
_entity_poly.entity_id
_entity_poly.type
_entity_poly.pdbx_seq_one_letter_code
_entity_poly.pdbx_strand_id
1 'polypeptide(L)'
;MNKTIDKVTTKRMALYTGRTHPTLAEEVAQHLDVQLGEANIVEFANGELRPRFGESVRGGDVFIMQTHCGHEGRSVNDSIMEQLIMIDAAYRASAKRVTAVCPFYGYARQDRKAEGREPITARLIADMFKAAGAKRMVSIDLHSGQIQGFFEGPVDHLTAIPVLE
;
A
#
# COMPACT_ATOMS: atom_id res chain seq x y z
N MET A 1 13.44 -15.90 -43.20
CA MET A 1 14.17 -15.24 -42.11
C MET A 1 13.18 -14.89 -40.99
N ASN A 2 12.98 -15.83 -40.05
CA ASN A 2 12.08 -15.59 -38.89
C ASN A 2 12.84 -14.79 -37.84
N LYS A 3 12.47 -13.53 -37.65
CA LYS A 3 12.90 -12.76 -36.50
C LYS A 3 12.04 -13.20 -35.30
N THR A 4 12.60 -14.06 -34.45
CA THR A 4 12.08 -14.33 -33.12
C THR A 4 12.16 -13.04 -32.34
N ILE A 5 11.01 -12.44 -32.08
CA ILE A 5 10.94 -11.30 -31.17
C ILE A 5 11.06 -11.86 -29.75
N ASP A 6 12.24 -11.77 -29.17
CA ASP A 6 12.45 -12.05 -27.76
C ASP A 6 11.58 -11.07 -26.95
N LYS A 7 10.43 -11.56 -26.47
CA LYS A 7 9.63 -10.86 -25.48
C LYS A 7 10.39 -10.88 -24.16
N VAL A 8 11.32 -9.96 -23.98
CA VAL A 8 11.82 -9.62 -22.66
C VAL A 8 10.67 -8.95 -21.91
N THR A 9 9.89 -9.73 -21.19
CA THR A 9 8.91 -9.24 -20.22
C THR A 9 9.70 -8.80 -18.97
N THR A 10 10.35 -7.66 -19.02
CA THR A 10 10.83 -6.99 -17.83
C THR A 10 9.59 -6.63 -17.01
N LYS A 11 9.36 -7.36 -15.92
CA LYS A 11 8.36 -6.95 -14.90
C LYS A 11 8.83 -5.62 -14.34
N ARG A 12 8.23 -4.53 -14.79
CA ARG A 12 8.56 -3.21 -14.28
C ARG A 12 7.93 -3.08 -12.89
N MET A 13 8.74 -3.28 -11.87
CA MET A 13 8.37 -2.95 -10.49
C MET A 13 8.44 -1.43 -10.32
N ALA A 14 7.42 -0.85 -9.70
CA ALA A 14 7.38 0.57 -9.34
C ALA A 14 6.95 0.70 -7.88
N LEU A 15 7.79 1.33 -7.06
CA LEU A 15 7.54 1.60 -5.65
C LEU A 15 7.21 3.08 -5.48
N TYR A 16 6.09 3.36 -4.83
CA TYR A 16 5.64 4.71 -4.45
C TYR A 16 5.36 4.75 -2.96
N THR A 17 5.44 5.94 -2.38
CA THR A 17 5.09 6.16 -0.97
C THR A 17 4.08 7.28 -0.82
N GLY A 18 3.23 7.15 0.20
CA GLY A 18 2.50 8.29 0.75
C GLY A 18 3.39 9.13 1.67
N ARG A 19 2.78 10.11 2.33
CA ARG A 19 3.50 11.18 3.05
C ARG A 19 3.85 10.86 4.51
N THR A 20 3.39 9.72 5.05
CA THR A 20 3.52 9.46 6.49
C THR A 20 4.94 9.08 6.91
N HIS A 21 5.64 8.30 6.10
CA HIS A 21 7.00 7.85 6.40
C HIS A 21 7.84 7.67 5.13
N PRO A 22 8.14 8.75 4.40
CA PRO A 22 8.86 8.66 3.13
C PRO A 22 10.28 8.11 3.29
N THR A 23 10.98 8.45 4.38
CA THR A 23 12.35 7.97 4.65
C THR A 23 12.43 6.45 4.66
N LEU A 24 11.46 5.75 5.28
CA LEU A 24 11.44 4.29 5.26
C LEU A 24 11.29 3.74 3.83
N ALA A 25 10.49 4.38 2.99
CA ALA A 25 10.32 3.96 1.61
C ALA A 25 11.59 4.21 0.77
N GLU A 26 12.32 5.28 1.04
CA GLU A 26 13.62 5.58 0.44
C GLU A 26 14.65 4.50 0.79
N GLU A 27 14.74 4.12 2.07
CA GLU A 27 15.63 3.05 2.54
C GLU A 27 15.26 1.70 1.90
N VAL A 28 13.97 1.37 1.83
CA VAL A 28 13.49 0.14 1.15
C VAL A 28 13.86 0.17 -0.34
N ALA A 29 13.68 1.31 -1.02
CA ALA A 29 14.04 1.45 -2.43
C ALA A 29 15.54 1.23 -2.65
N GLN A 30 16.39 1.78 -1.77
CA GLN A 30 17.85 1.58 -1.80
C GLN A 30 18.22 0.11 -1.62
N HIS A 31 17.63 -0.59 -0.66
CA HIS A 31 17.89 -2.01 -0.42
C HIS A 31 17.44 -2.91 -1.58
N LEU A 32 16.39 -2.51 -2.30
CA LEU A 32 15.88 -3.22 -3.46
C LEU A 32 16.58 -2.86 -4.77
N ASP A 33 17.53 -1.90 -4.74
CA ASP A 33 18.17 -1.34 -5.93
C ASP A 33 17.14 -0.85 -6.98
N VAL A 34 16.11 -0.17 -6.50
CA VAL A 34 15.07 0.46 -7.34
C VAL A 34 14.96 1.94 -7.04
N GLN A 35 14.52 2.71 -8.03
CA GLN A 35 14.21 4.12 -7.82
C GLN A 35 12.81 4.25 -7.21
N LEU A 36 12.70 5.06 -6.14
CA LEU A 36 11.40 5.46 -5.61
C LEU A 36 10.69 6.35 -6.62
N GLY A 37 9.47 5.98 -7.01
CA GLY A 37 8.66 6.74 -7.95
C GLY A 37 8.12 8.03 -7.32
N GLU A 38 8.01 9.07 -8.13
CA GLU A 38 7.42 10.33 -7.69
C GLU A 38 5.88 10.23 -7.66
N ALA A 39 5.29 10.58 -6.50
CA ALA A 39 3.86 10.79 -6.35
C ALA A 39 3.61 12.21 -5.85
N ASN A 40 3.09 13.07 -6.72
CA ASN A 40 2.69 14.42 -6.34
C ASN A 40 1.30 14.38 -5.70
N ILE A 41 1.24 14.59 -4.38
CA ILE A 41 0.01 14.56 -3.60
C ILE A 41 -0.37 15.99 -3.23
N VAL A 42 -1.39 16.52 -3.91
CA VAL A 42 -1.96 17.82 -3.61
C VAL A 42 -3.04 17.66 -2.56
N GLU A 43 -2.98 18.49 -1.53
CA GLU A 43 -4.02 18.62 -0.51
C GLU A 43 -4.76 19.93 -0.71
N PHE A 44 -6.08 19.86 -0.85
CA PHE A 44 -6.93 21.04 -1.01
C PHE A 44 -7.25 21.66 0.36
N ALA A 45 -7.70 22.92 0.37
CA ALA A 45 -7.99 23.65 1.60
C ALA A 45 -9.05 22.99 2.50
N ASN A 46 -9.90 22.12 1.95
CA ASN A 46 -10.90 21.35 2.67
C ASN A 46 -10.38 19.97 3.15
N GLY A 47 -9.09 19.65 2.92
CA GLY A 47 -8.46 18.38 3.30
C GLY A 47 -8.60 17.25 2.28
N GLU A 48 -9.27 17.47 1.14
CA GLU A 48 -9.31 16.47 0.07
C GLU A 48 -7.94 16.29 -0.58
N LEU A 49 -7.65 15.06 -1.04
CA LEU A 49 -6.36 14.70 -1.59
C LEU A 49 -6.47 14.34 -3.08
N ARG A 50 -5.47 14.76 -3.85
CA ARG A 50 -5.32 14.39 -5.26
C ARG A 50 -3.89 13.91 -5.53
N PRO A 51 -3.62 12.61 -5.48
CA PRO A 51 -2.34 12.05 -5.89
C PRO A 51 -2.24 12.01 -7.42
N ARG A 52 -1.02 12.19 -7.93
CA ARG A 52 -0.67 11.99 -9.33
C ARG A 52 0.71 11.38 -9.42
N PHE A 53 0.84 10.25 -10.11
CA PHE A 53 2.13 9.65 -10.40
C PHE A 53 2.90 10.47 -11.44
N GLY A 54 4.19 10.67 -11.21
CA GLY A 54 5.07 11.41 -12.12
C GLY A 54 5.34 10.65 -13.41
N GLU A 55 5.27 9.31 -13.36
CA GLU A 55 5.51 8.42 -14.49
C GLU A 55 4.29 7.56 -14.83
N SER A 56 4.30 6.97 -16.04
CA SER A 56 3.29 5.99 -16.43
C SER A 56 3.45 4.69 -15.65
N VAL A 57 2.39 4.30 -14.95
CA VAL A 57 2.30 3.02 -14.21
C VAL A 57 1.65 1.91 -15.03
N ARG A 58 1.28 2.19 -16.28
CA ARG A 58 0.57 1.25 -17.17
C ARG A 58 1.35 -0.06 -17.33
N GLY A 59 0.67 -1.18 -17.07
CA GLY A 59 1.25 -2.52 -17.19
C GLY A 59 2.29 -2.88 -16.12
N GLY A 60 2.61 -1.96 -15.21
CA GLY A 60 3.57 -2.15 -14.12
C GLY A 60 2.99 -2.94 -12.95
N ASP A 61 3.89 -3.51 -12.15
CA ASP A 61 3.63 -4.07 -10.83
C ASP A 61 3.90 -2.96 -9.81
N VAL A 62 2.84 -2.35 -9.30
CA VAL A 62 2.90 -1.12 -8.50
C VAL A 62 2.76 -1.44 -7.02
N PHE A 63 3.72 -1.00 -6.23
CA PHE A 63 3.73 -1.09 -4.78
C PHE A 63 3.49 0.30 -4.20
N ILE A 64 2.48 0.44 -3.36
CA ILE A 64 2.14 1.70 -2.69
C ILE A 64 2.33 1.51 -1.20
N MET A 65 3.38 2.13 -0.69
CA MET A 65 3.78 2.03 0.71
C MET A 65 3.22 3.21 1.51
N GLN A 66 2.56 2.90 2.61
CA GLN A 66 2.07 3.89 3.56
C GLN A 66 1.99 3.30 4.96
N THR A 67 2.65 3.92 5.90
CA THR A 67 2.53 3.59 7.32
C THR A 67 1.28 4.27 7.89
N HIS A 68 0.37 3.50 8.48
CA HIS A 68 -0.88 4.05 9.01
C HIS A 68 -0.68 4.64 10.41
N CYS A 69 0.00 5.76 10.49
CA CYS A 69 0.23 6.49 11.73
C CYS A 69 -0.08 7.98 11.56
N GLY A 70 -0.20 8.68 12.68
CA GLY A 70 -0.30 10.14 12.66
C GLY A 70 1.07 10.77 12.37
N HIS A 71 1.10 11.78 11.53
CA HIS A 71 2.32 12.51 11.18
C HIS A 71 1.99 13.93 10.72
N GLU A 72 2.71 14.93 11.21
CA GLU A 72 2.59 16.34 10.81
C GLU A 72 1.14 16.87 10.80
N GLY A 73 0.38 16.58 11.85
CA GLY A 73 -1.01 17.00 11.98
C GLY A 73 -2.03 16.15 11.25
N ARG A 74 -1.59 15.14 10.49
CA ARG A 74 -2.46 14.13 9.85
C ARG A 74 -2.72 12.99 10.80
N SER A 75 -3.91 12.42 10.72
CA SER A 75 -4.34 11.28 11.52
C SER A 75 -4.04 9.93 10.83
N VAL A 76 -4.26 8.84 11.55
CA VAL A 76 -4.28 7.48 10.98
C VAL A 76 -5.30 7.38 9.84
N ASN A 77 -6.45 8.04 9.97
CA ASN A 77 -7.51 8.03 8.95
C ASN A 77 -7.04 8.71 7.66
N ASP A 78 -6.32 9.82 7.77
CA ASP A 78 -5.78 10.53 6.61
C ASP A 78 -4.76 9.66 5.86
N SER A 79 -3.90 8.94 6.59
CA SER A 79 -2.91 8.04 5.99
C SER A 79 -3.56 6.88 5.24
N ILE A 80 -4.62 6.31 5.79
CA ILE A 80 -5.39 5.22 5.14
C ILE A 80 -6.10 5.75 3.90
N MET A 81 -6.78 6.90 4.00
CA MET A 81 -7.47 7.51 2.87
C MET A 81 -6.50 7.86 1.74
N GLU A 82 -5.34 8.42 2.07
CA GLU A 82 -4.30 8.73 1.10
C GLU A 82 -3.85 7.47 0.34
N GLN A 83 -3.57 6.36 1.03
CA GLN A 83 -3.19 5.13 0.39
C GLN A 83 -4.30 4.56 -0.50
N LEU A 84 -5.56 4.61 -0.06
CA LEU A 84 -6.71 4.17 -0.85
C LEU A 84 -6.83 4.95 -2.18
N ILE A 85 -6.70 6.28 -2.12
CA ILE A 85 -6.78 7.13 -3.30
C ILE A 85 -5.60 6.87 -4.25
N MET A 86 -4.40 6.62 -3.73
CA MET A 86 -3.24 6.23 -4.54
C MET A 86 -3.45 4.88 -5.22
N ILE A 87 -4.03 3.90 -4.53
CA ILE A 87 -4.36 2.58 -5.10
C ILE A 87 -5.36 2.72 -6.23
N ASP A 88 -6.44 3.49 -6.04
CA ASP A 88 -7.44 3.76 -7.08
C ASP A 88 -6.80 4.46 -8.29
N ALA A 89 -5.94 5.44 -8.06
CA ALA A 89 -5.24 6.13 -9.13
C ALA A 89 -4.36 5.18 -9.96
N ALA A 90 -3.60 4.27 -9.31
CA ALA A 90 -2.79 3.27 -10.00
C ALA A 90 -3.64 2.27 -10.79
N TYR A 91 -4.74 1.80 -10.19
CA TYR A 91 -5.68 0.90 -10.83
C TYR A 91 -6.29 1.52 -12.09
N ARG A 92 -6.77 2.78 -11.99
CA ARG A 92 -7.34 3.52 -13.13
C ARG A 92 -6.31 3.88 -14.19
N ALA A 93 -5.05 4.04 -13.81
CA ALA A 93 -3.93 4.24 -14.74
C ALA A 93 -3.47 2.93 -15.42
N SER A 94 -4.21 1.84 -15.27
CA SER A 94 -3.98 0.54 -15.89
C SER A 94 -2.69 -0.15 -15.40
N ALA A 95 -2.36 -0.01 -14.12
CA ALA A 95 -1.36 -0.87 -13.50
C ALA A 95 -1.77 -2.34 -13.67
N LYS A 96 -0.82 -3.22 -13.94
CA LYS A 96 -1.09 -4.66 -14.07
C LYS A 96 -1.51 -5.27 -12.73
N ARG A 97 -0.87 -4.84 -11.66
CA ARG A 97 -1.14 -5.24 -10.29
C ARG A 97 -0.80 -4.09 -9.36
N VAL A 98 -1.62 -3.91 -8.32
CA VAL A 98 -1.35 -2.95 -7.25
C VAL A 98 -1.24 -3.72 -5.93
N THR A 99 -0.15 -3.48 -5.21
CA THR A 99 0.12 -4.05 -3.89
C THR A 99 0.06 -2.93 -2.85
N ALA A 100 -0.80 -3.07 -1.86
CA ALA A 100 -0.80 -2.20 -0.69
C ALA A 100 0.30 -2.66 0.28
N VAL A 101 1.27 -1.81 0.57
CA VAL A 101 2.34 -2.07 1.53
C VAL A 101 2.09 -1.23 2.77
N CYS A 102 1.78 -1.90 3.89
CA CYS A 102 1.41 -1.29 5.16
C CYS A 102 2.41 -1.74 6.24
N PRO A 103 3.56 -1.07 6.40
CA PRO A 103 4.54 -1.44 7.43
C PRO A 103 3.90 -1.47 8.82
N PHE A 104 3.04 -0.49 9.11
CA PHE A 104 2.11 -0.52 10.24
C PHE A 104 0.68 -0.48 9.70
N TYR A 105 -0.10 -1.51 10.02
CA TYR A 105 -1.49 -1.63 9.58
C TYR A 105 -2.43 -0.96 10.61
N GLY A 106 -3.07 0.11 10.20
CA GLY A 106 -4.01 0.85 11.05
C GLY A 106 -5.23 0.01 11.40
N TYR A 107 -5.79 0.26 12.60
CA TYR A 107 -6.95 -0.48 13.14
C TYR A 107 -6.72 -1.98 13.37
N ALA A 108 -5.48 -2.48 13.30
CA ALA A 108 -5.18 -3.89 13.51
C ALA A 108 -5.71 -4.45 14.84
N ARG A 109 -5.79 -3.63 15.88
CA ARG A 109 -6.34 -4.03 17.20
C ARG A 109 -7.86 -4.20 17.21
N GLN A 110 -8.56 -3.74 16.16
CA GLN A 110 -10.01 -3.93 16.00
C GLN A 110 -10.30 -5.10 15.05
N ASP A 111 -9.69 -6.22 15.34
CA ASP A 111 -9.76 -7.48 14.55
C ASP A 111 -10.89 -8.42 14.99
N ARG A 112 -11.55 -8.10 16.09
CA ARG A 112 -12.70 -8.82 16.65
C ARG A 112 -13.59 -7.88 17.44
N LYS A 113 -14.82 -8.29 17.67
CA LYS A 113 -15.71 -7.62 18.62
C LYS A 113 -15.34 -8.07 20.04
N ALA A 114 -15.10 -7.12 20.94
CA ALA A 114 -14.99 -7.36 22.37
C ALA A 114 -16.40 -7.40 23.02
N GLU A 115 -17.29 -6.54 22.51
CA GLU A 115 -18.69 -6.45 22.95
C GLU A 115 -19.65 -6.40 21.76
N GLY A 116 -20.93 -6.52 22.03
CA GLY A 116 -21.99 -6.39 21.01
C GLY A 116 -21.99 -4.98 20.40
N ARG A 117 -22.35 -4.87 19.11
CA ARG A 117 -22.51 -3.64 18.32
C ARG A 117 -21.21 -2.91 17.99
N GLU A 118 -20.06 -3.53 18.24
CA GLU A 118 -18.76 -3.01 17.81
C GLU A 118 -18.46 -3.39 16.35
N PRO A 119 -17.66 -2.58 15.64
CA PRO A 119 -17.16 -2.92 14.31
C PRO A 119 -16.01 -3.94 14.38
N ILE A 120 -15.66 -4.50 13.23
CA ILE A 120 -14.38 -5.17 12.97
C ILE A 120 -13.64 -4.31 11.95
N THR A 121 -13.03 -3.22 12.40
CA THR A 121 -12.48 -2.20 11.52
C THR A 121 -11.28 -2.70 10.75
N ALA A 122 -10.48 -3.60 11.32
CA ALA A 122 -9.38 -4.25 10.59
C ALA A 122 -9.87 -4.94 9.30
N ARG A 123 -11.02 -5.59 9.34
CA ARG A 123 -11.66 -6.20 8.17
C ARG A 123 -12.16 -5.14 7.19
N LEU A 124 -12.83 -4.10 7.68
CA LEU A 124 -13.34 -3.01 6.85
C LEU A 124 -12.22 -2.36 6.02
N ILE A 125 -11.06 -2.07 6.63
CA ILE A 125 -9.91 -1.49 5.92
C ILE A 125 -9.39 -2.43 4.83
N ALA A 126 -9.29 -3.74 5.11
CA ALA A 126 -8.88 -4.72 4.11
C ALA A 126 -9.84 -4.77 2.92
N ASP A 127 -11.16 -4.74 3.18
CA ASP A 127 -12.18 -4.70 2.13
C ASP A 127 -12.09 -3.40 1.29
N MET A 128 -11.81 -2.26 1.93
CA MET A 128 -11.62 -0.98 1.23
C MET A 128 -10.40 -1.01 0.31
N PHE A 129 -9.26 -1.60 0.72
CA PHE A 129 -8.10 -1.77 -0.15
C PHE A 129 -8.44 -2.64 -1.36
N LYS A 130 -9.17 -3.73 -1.14
CA LYS A 130 -9.64 -4.59 -2.23
C LYS A 130 -10.55 -3.83 -3.20
N ALA A 131 -11.50 -3.07 -2.68
CA ALA A 131 -12.43 -2.26 -3.47
C ALA A 131 -11.71 -1.15 -4.27
N ALA A 132 -10.68 -0.52 -3.69
CA ALA A 132 -9.84 0.46 -4.37
C ALA A 132 -9.02 -0.14 -5.53
N GLY A 133 -8.82 -1.46 -5.56
CA GLY A 133 -8.13 -2.16 -6.64
C GLY A 133 -6.84 -2.88 -6.24
N ALA A 134 -6.50 -2.94 -4.96
CA ALA A 134 -5.36 -3.73 -4.49
C ALA A 134 -5.60 -5.23 -4.79
N LYS A 135 -4.55 -5.90 -5.27
CA LYS A 135 -4.56 -7.34 -5.56
C LYS A 135 -3.73 -8.15 -4.56
N ARG A 136 -2.91 -7.48 -3.77
CA ARG A 136 -2.04 -8.05 -2.73
C ARG A 136 -1.87 -7.04 -1.60
N MET A 137 -1.62 -7.54 -0.42
CA MET A 137 -1.23 -6.73 0.74
C MET A 137 0.08 -7.25 1.32
N VAL A 138 0.94 -6.34 1.78
CA VAL A 138 2.15 -6.63 2.55
C VAL A 138 2.05 -5.88 3.86
N SER A 139 2.32 -6.52 4.97
CA SER A 139 2.35 -5.87 6.29
C SER A 139 3.42 -6.51 7.18
N ILE A 140 3.81 -5.80 8.23
CA ILE A 140 4.82 -6.25 9.18
C ILE A 140 4.17 -6.31 10.57
N ASP A 141 4.43 -7.39 11.32
CA ASP A 141 4.00 -7.59 12.71
C ASP A 141 2.52 -7.22 12.95
N LEU A 142 1.62 -7.85 12.18
CA LEU A 142 0.18 -7.69 12.39
C LEU A 142 -0.19 -8.04 13.84
N HIS A 143 -1.09 -7.26 14.42
CA HIS A 143 -1.57 -7.46 15.80
C HIS A 143 -2.04 -8.89 16.08
N SER A 144 -2.64 -9.54 15.11
CA SER A 144 -3.00 -10.96 15.15
C SER A 144 -2.87 -11.61 13.78
N GLY A 145 -2.54 -12.90 13.75
CA GLY A 145 -2.39 -13.66 12.51
C GLY A 145 -3.68 -13.80 11.70
N GLN A 146 -4.84 -13.71 12.34
CA GLN A 146 -6.15 -13.82 11.67
C GLN A 146 -6.44 -12.68 10.68
N ILE A 147 -5.80 -11.50 10.85
CA ILE A 147 -5.97 -10.36 9.95
C ILE A 147 -5.58 -10.72 8.51
N GLN A 148 -4.65 -11.65 8.31
CA GLN A 148 -4.28 -12.17 6.99
C GLN A 148 -5.48 -12.72 6.21
N GLY A 149 -6.49 -13.26 6.90
CA GLY A 149 -7.72 -13.77 6.31
C GLY A 149 -8.76 -12.68 5.97
N PHE A 150 -8.52 -11.42 6.33
CA PHE A 150 -9.49 -10.35 6.08
C PHE A 150 -9.38 -9.76 4.67
N PHE A 151 -8.19 -9.78 4.10
CA PHE A 151 -7.97 -9.31 2.73
C PHE A 151 -8.30 -10.44 1.75
N GLU A 152 -9.17 -10.17 0.78
CA GLU A 152 -9.51 -11.12 -0.28
C GLU A 152 -8.42 -11.13 -1.36
N GLY A 153 -7.34 -11.84 -1.09
CA GLY A 153 -6.17 -11.97 -1.95
C GLY A 153 -4.93 -12.39 -1.16
N PRO A 154 -3.78 -12.51 -1.80
CA PRO A 154 -2.54 -12.82 -1.13
C PRO A 154 -2.15 -11.74 -0.11
N VAL A 155 -1.72 -12.17 1.08
CA VAL A 155 -1.16 -11.32 2.13
C VAL A 155 0.22 -11.84 2.50
N ASP A 156 1.23 -11.01 2.35
CA ASP A 156 2.57 -11.28 2.83
C ASP A 156 2.71 -10.63 4.22
N HIS A 157 2.69 -11.46 5.26
CA HIS A 157 2.87 -11.03 6.65
C HIS A 157 4.32 -11.24 7.05
N LEU A 158 5.07 -10.16 7.10
CA LEU A 158 6.48 -10.15 7.51
C LEU A 158 6.60 -9.97 9.03
N THR A 159 7.76 -10.30 9.57
CA THR A 159 8.11 -10.04 10.96
C THR A 159 9.45 -9.33 11.08
N ALA A 160 9.55 -8.40 12.02
CA ALA A 160 10.78 -7.70 12.35
C ALA A 160 11.62 -8.45 13.42
N ILE A 161 11.12 -9.56 13.97
CA ILE A 161 11.82 -10.32 15.02
C ILE A 161 13.29 -10.60 14.67
N PRO A 162 13.65 -11.09 13.46
CA PRO A 162 15.05 -11.38 13.13
C PRO A 162 15.97 -10.15 13.09
N VAL A 163 15.41 -8.96 13.10
CA VAL A 163 16.16 -7.68 13.11
C VAL A 163 16.36 -7.19 14.56
N LEU A 164 15.51 -7.65 15.48
CA LEU A 164 15.49 -7.23 16.89
C LEU A 164 16.30 -8.18 17.80
N GLU A 165 16.67 -9.36 17.32
CA GLU A 165 17.53 -10.35 17.98
C GLU A 165 19.01 -10.10 17.66
#